data_16315497be8d5a4f9a45553bf5b2ce38
#
_entry.id   16315497be8d5a4f9a45553bf5b2ce38
#
_cell.length_a   1.000
_cell.length_b   1.000
_cell.length_c   1.000
_cell.angle_alpha   90.00
_cell.angle_beta   90.00
_cell.angle_gamma   90.00
#
_symmetry.space_group_name_H-M   'P 1'
#
loop_
_entity.id
_entity.type
_entity.pdbx_description
1 polymer ?
#
loop_
_entity_poly.entity_id
_entity_poly.type
_entity_poly.pdbx_seq_one_letter_code
_entity_poly.pdbx_strand_id
1 'polypeptide(L)' 'MPYLAALERLSDAELAAIAEDEMSAGDVTRLQWLLEENADNALTGSERAELAARLALSDQFARRREYAAAILAQR' A
#
# COMPACT_ATOMS: atom_id res chain seq x y z
N MET A 1 -13.39 -4.77 -9.81
CA MET A 1 -13.22 -3.40 -9.28
C MET A 1 -12.73 -2.46 -10.38
N PRO A 2 -13.42 -1.32 -10.59
CA PRO A 2 -13.04 -0.40 -11.67
C PRO A 2 -11.58 0.07 -11.57
N TYR A 3 -11.10 0.27 -10.35
CA TYR A 3 -9.75 0.72 -10.10
C TYR A 3 -8.69 -0.26 -10.60
N LEU A 4 -8.85 -1.55 -10.31
CA LEU A 4 -7.89 -2.58 -10.75
C LEU A 4 -8.02 -2.86 -12.26
N ALA A 5 -9.24 -2.81 -12.79
CA ALA A 5 -9.46 -2.98 -14.22
C ALA A 5 -8.76 -1.90 -15.05
N ALA A 6 -8.66 -0.68 -14.53
CA ALA A 6 -7.98 0.42 -15.21
C ALA A 6 -6.49 0.15 -15.43
N LEU A 7 -5.86 -0.66 -14.59
CA LEU A 7 -4.44 -1.01 -14.73
C LEU A 7 -4.16 -1.80 -16.00
N GLU A 8 -5.12 -2.56 -16.51
CA GLU A 8 -4.97 -3.35 -17.72
C GLU A 8 -4.77 -2.50 -18.98
N ARG A 9 -5.12 -1.21 -18.91
CA ARG A 9 -4.97 -0.26 -20.01
C ARG A 9 -3.61 0.44 -20.01
N LEU A 10 -2.81 0.23 -19.00
CA LEU A 10 -1.52 0.89 -18.88
C LEU A 10 -0.46 0.20 -19.75
N SER A 11 0.55 0.96 -20.14
CA SER A 11 1.70 0.41 -20.86
C SER A 11 2.53 -0.48 -19.93
N ASP A 12 3.39 -1.30 -20.53
CA ASP A 12 4.31 -2.16 -19.77
C ASP A 12 5.22 -1.33 -18.84
N ALA A 13 5.70 -0.17 -19.32
CA ALA A 13 6.53 0.71 -18.50
C ALA A 13 5.78 1.26 -17.30
N GLU A 14 4.51 1.64 -17.48
CA GLU A 14 3.66 2.13 -16.38
C GLU A 14 3.36 1.03 -15.37
N LEU A 15 3.07 -0.18 -15.84
CA LEU A 15 2.83 -1.32 -14.96
C LEU A 15 4.10 -1.73 -14.19
N ALA A 16 5.26 -1.69 -14.84
CA ALA A 16 6.54 -1.97 -14.19
C ALA A 16 6.81 -0.96 -13.07
N ALA A 17 6.53 0.32 -13.31
CA ALA A 17 6.70 1.36 -12.30
C ALA A 17 5.81 1.10 -11.08
N ILE A 18 4.56 0.68 -11.30
CA ILE A 18 3.64 0.34 -10.20
C ILE A 18 4.11 -0.91 -9.46
N ALA A 19 4.56 -1.94 -10.17
CA ALA A 19 5.02 -3.20 -9.56
C ALA A 19 6.27 -3.00 -8.69
N GLU A 20 7.09 -2.01 -9.01
CA GLU A 20 8.32 -1.69 -8.27
C GLU A 20 8.13 -0.56 -7.25
N ASP A 21 6.95 0.03 -7.21
CA ASP A 21 6.67 1.16 -6.32
C ASP A 21 6.70 0.74 -4.85
N GLU A 22 7.18 1.63 -3.99
CA GLU A 22 7.32 1.36 -2.56
C GLU A 22 6.78 2.55 -1.76
N MET A 23 6.32 2.28 -0.53
CA MET A 23 5.96 3.33 0.41
C MET A 23 7.21 4.13 0.76
N SER A 24 7.05 5.44 0.99
CA SER A 24 8.17 6.28 1.43
C SER A 24 8.73 5.80 2.76
N ALA A 25 10.02 6.04 3.00
CA ALA A 25 10.68 5.66 4.25
C ALA A 25 10.00 6.30 5.46
N GLY A 26 9.54 7.55 5.33
CA GLY A 26 8.82 8.25 6.40
C GLY A 26 7.49 7.58 6.75
N ASP A 27 6.74 7.14 5.73
CA ASP A 27 5.47 6.44 5.93
C ASP A 27 5.67 5.08 6.59
N VAL A 28 6.70 4.33 6.19
CA VAL A 28 7.05 3.05 6.80
C VAL A 28 7.43 3.25 8.27
N THR A 29 8.27 4.22 8.56
CA THR A 29 8.70 4.53 9.93
C THR A 29 7.51 4.90 10.82
N ARG A 30 6.61 5.74 10.32
CA ARG A 30 5.41 6.13 11.07
C ARG A 30 4.51 4.94 11.35
N LEU A 31 4.29 4.09 10.35
CA LEU A 31 3.48 2.89 10.49
C LEU A 31 4.08 1.94 11.53
N GLN A 32 5.39 1.71 11.48
CA GLN A 32 6.08 0.87 12.45
C GLN A 32 5.93 1.40 13.87
N TRP A 33 6.08 2.71 14.06
CA TRP A 33 5.91 3.34 15.37
C TRP A 33 4.48 3.15 15.89
N LEU A 34 3.47 3.36 15.05
CA LEU A 34 2.07 3.16 15.42
C LEU A 34 1.78 1.71 15.82
N LEU A 35 2.34 0.75 15.10
CA LEU A 35 2.18 -0.68 15.41
C LEU A 35 2.82 -1.03 16.75
N GLU A 36 4.01 -0.51 17.04
CA GLU A 36 4.69 -0.74 18.31
C GLU A 36 3.92 -0.15 19.48
N GLU A 37 3.46 1.10 19.35
CA GLU A 37 2.69 1.77 20.40
C GLU A 37 1.32 1.10 20.59
N ASN A 38 0.71 0.59 19.54
CA ASN A 38 -0.54 -0.15 19.63
C ASN A 38 -0.38 -1.46 20.40
N ALA A 39 0.75 -2.15 20.22
CA ALA A 39 1.05 -3.36 20.98
C ALA A 39 1.13 -3.09 22.49
N ASP A 40 1.57 -1.89 22.86
CA ASP A 40 1.68 -1.44 24.25
C ASP A 40 0.40 -0.74 24.76
N ASN A 41 -0.67 -0.68 23.96
CA ASN A 41 -1.90 0.06 24.26
C ASN A 41 -1.67 1.54 24.55
N ALA A 42 -0.64 2.14 23.94
CA ALA A 42 -0.23 3.51 24.21
C ALA A 42 -0.81 4.53 23.22
N LEU A 43 -1.58 4.11 22.21
CA LEU A 43 -2.15 5.01 21.21
C LEU A 43 -3.35 5.79 21.74
N THR A 44 -3.42 7.06 21.36
CA THR A 44 -4.63 7.88 21.53
C THR A 44 -5.70 7.41 20.53
N GLY A 45 -6.96 7.86 20.69
CA GLY A 45 -8.02 7.55 19.75
C GLY A 45 -7.71 8.02 18.34
N SER A 46 -7.14 9.22 18.21
CA SER A 46 -6.71 9.81 16.96
C SER A 46 -5.60 9.00 16.29
N GLU A 47 -4.64 8.51 17.07
CA GLU A 47 -3.55 7.67 16.55
C GLU A 47 -4.03 6.29 16.12
N ARG A 48 -5.02 5.72 16.82
CA ARG A 48 -5.66 4.47 16.40
C ARG A 48 -6.37 4.62 15.06
N ALA A 49 -7.05 5.74 14.85
CA ALA A 49 -7.69 6.03 13.57
C ALA A 49 -6.64 6.20 12.45
N GLU A 50 -5.53 6.86 12.74
CA GLU A 50 -4.40 6.97 11.81
C GLU A 50 -3.84 5.60 11.45
N LEU A 51 -3.64 4.74 12.44
CA LEU A 51 -3.13 3.38 12.21
C LEU A 51 -4.06 2.59 11.27
N ALA A 52 -5.37 2.62 11.54
CA ALA A 52 -6.35 1.93 10.69
C ALA A 52 -6.31 2.44 9.24
N ALA A 53 -6.23 3.77 9.05
CA ALA A 53 -6.15 4.38 7.73
C ALA A 53 -4.86 3.99 7.00
N ARG A 54 -3.73 3.99 7.70
CA ARG A 54 -2.43 3.62 7.11
C ARG A 54 -2.36 2.15 6.74
N LEU A 55 -2.95 1.26 7.55
CA LEU A 55 -3.03 -0.17 7.24
C LEU A 55 -3.88 -0.41 5.99
N ALA A 56 -4.99 0.29 5.85
CA ALA A 56 -5.85 0.18 4.67
C ALA A 56 -5.10 0.65 3.40
N LEU A 57 -4.37 1.76 3.48
CA LEU A 57 -3.56 2.26 2.36
C LEU A 57 -2.44 1.30 2.00
N SER A 58 -1.78 0.73 3.00
CA SER A 58 -0.70 -0.25 2.79
C SER A 58 -1.23 -1.50 2.07
N ASP A 59 -2.41 -1.98 2.45
CA ASP A 59 -3.05 -3.12 1.81
C ASP A 59 -3.42 -2.82 0.36
N GLN A 60 -4.01 -1.66 0.08
CA GLN A 60 -4.32 -1.23 -1.29
C GLN A 60 -3.06 -1.11 -2.14
N PHE A 61 -1.99 -0.57 -1.57
CA PHE A 61 -0.72 -0.40 -2.25
C PHE A 61 -0.12 -1.75 -2.65
N ALA A 62 -0.13 -2.71 -1.72
CA ALA A 62 0.36 -4.06 -1.97
C ALA A 62 -0.45 -4.77 -3.06
N ARG A 63 -1.77 -4.67 -3.03
CA ARG A 63 -2.67 -5.26 -4.04
C ARG A 63 -2.41 -4.67 -5.41
N ARG A 64 -2.22 -3.35 -5.48
CA ARG A 64 -1.95 -2.67 -6.74
C ARG A 64 -0.64 -3.15 -7.36
N ARG A 65 0.41 -3.32 -6.54
CA ARG A 65 1.70 -3.84 -7.01
C ARG A 65 1.59 -5.27 -7.51
N GLU A 66 0.90 -6.13 -6.76
CA GLU A 66 0.71 -7.52 -7.13
C GLU A 66 -0.09 -7.67 -8.41
N TYR A 67 -1.14 -6.85 -8.57
CA TYR A 67 -1.97 -6.88 -9.76
C TYR A 67 -1.19 -6.41 -11.00
N ALA A 68 -0.41 -5.35 -10.88
CA ALA A 68 0.45 -4.88 -11.96
C ALA A 68 1.47 -5.93 -12.38
N ALA A 69 2.11 -6.59 -11.42
CA ALA A 69 3.06 -7.67 -11.69
C ALA A 69 2.38 -8.86 -12.39
N ALA A 70 1.17 -9.21 -11.98
CA ALA A 70 0.39 -10.29 -12.59
C ALA A 70 0.04 -9.99 -14.06
N ILE A 71 -0.36 -8.74 -14.35
CA ILE A 71 -0.64 -8.33 -15.72
C ILE A 71 0.62 -8.45 -16.59
N LEU A 72 1.76 -7.97 -16.09
CA LEU A 72 3.03 -8.05 -16.82
C LEU A 72 3.43 -9.51 -17.09
N ALA A 73 3.21 -10.40 -16.13
CA ALA A 73 3.53 -11.82 -16.28
C ALA A 73 2.69 -12.50 -17.34
N GLN A 74 1.51 -11.98 -17.65
CA GLN A 74 0.61 -12.52 -18.66
C GLN A 74 0.87 -11.95 -20.06
N ARG A 75 1.66 -10.92 -20.19
CA ARG A 75 2.04 -10.31 -21.45
C ARG A 75 3.37 -10.89 -21.94
#